data_4970750b1f2eef19b7a79a5e1de6ac37
#
_entry.id   4970750b1f2eef19b7a79a5e1de6ac37
#
_cell.length_a   1.000
_cell.length_b   1.000
_cell.length_c   1.000
_cell.angle_alpha   90.00
_cell.angle_beta   90.00
_cell.angle_gamma   90.00
#
_symmetry.space_group_name_H-M   'P 1'
#
loop_
_entity.id
_entity.type
_entity.pdbx_description
1 polymer ?
#
loop_
_entity_poly.entity_id
_entity_poly.type
_entity_poly.pdbx_seq_one_letter_code
_entity_poly.pdbx_strand_id
1 'polypeptide(L)'
;MRLILDTNVLVSALIQRNYPYFIIDLVLADNTLQLCISDQLFAEYIEVLNREKFSKFSDFHARALILLADLEGRALKFHPSIKIDVIGDDPDNRLLELAETCHADYIVTGNTNDFTMTEYKGTEIVSPKEFFELLNE
;
A
#
# COMPACT_ATOMS: atom_id res chain seq x y z
N MET A 1 9.82 -2.72 11.08
CA MET A 1 9.50 -1.63 10.14
C MET A 1 8.04 -1.73 9.74
N ARG A 2 7.29 -0.67 9.92
CA ARG A 2 5.87 -0.61 9.55
C ARG A 2 5.69 0.18 8.27
N LEU A 3 4.90 -0.35 7.34
CA LEU A 3 4.66 0.28 6.05
C LEU A 3 3.22 0.15 5.63
N ILE A 4 2.81 1.10 4.78
CA ILE A 4 1.49 1.14 4.16
C ILE A 4 1.71 1.09 2.66
N LEU A 5 0.97 0.23 1.97
CA LEU A 5 1.01 0.14 0.51
C LEU A 5 -0.24 0.81 -0.06
N ASP A 6 -0.03 1.81 -0.92
CA ASP A 6 -1.13 2.39 -1.67
C ASP A 6 -1.67 1.35 -2.67
N THR A 7 -2.95 1.42 -2.98
CA THR A 7 -3.61 0.44 -3.83
C THR A 7 -2.94 0.27 -5.20
N ASN A 8 -2.42 1.36 -5.77
CA ASN A 8 -1.75 1.31 -7.08
C ASN A 8 -0.52 0.38 -7.08
N VAL A 9 0.12 0.20 -5.93
CA VAL A 9 1.27 -0.72 -5.80
C VAL A 9 0.80 -2.16 -6.00
N LEU A 10 -0.35 -2.53 -5.44
CA LEU A 10 -0.92 -3.86 -5.62
C LEU A 10 -1.32 -4.11 -7.07
N VAL A 11 -1.97 -3.12 -7.70
CA VAL A 11 -2.35 -3.22 -9.11
C VAL A 11 -1.12 -3.45 -9.98
N SER A 12 -0.09 -2.64 -9.81
CA SER A 12 1.14 -2.76 -10.60
C SER A 12 1.84 -4.10 -10.38
N ALA A 13 1.85 -4.60 -9.14
CA ALA A 13 2.47 -5.89 -8.82
C ALA A 13 1.78 -7.06 -9.55
N LEU A 14 0.46 -6.95 -9.76
CA LEU A 14 -0.31 -8.00 -10.45
C LEU A 14 -0.18 -7.91 -11.98
N ILE A 15 0.22 -6.77 -12.52
CA ILE A 15 0.33 -6.56 -13.96
C ILE A 15 1.74 -6.79 -14.47
N GLN A 16 2.74 -6.32 -13.72
CA GLN A 16 4.14 -6.33 -14.14
C GLN A 16 5.05 -6.89 -13.06
N ARG A 17 6.14 -7.52 -13.51
CA ARG A 17 7.17 -8.04 -12.62
C ARG A 17 8.28 -7.01 -12.46
N ASN A 18 8.02 -5.96 -11.69
CA ASN A 18 8.90 -4.83 -11.47
C ASN A 18 8.94 -4.50 -9.96
N TYR A 19 9.40 -3.31 -9.57
CA TYR A 19 9.58 -2.96 -8.16
C TYR A 19 8.35 -3.23 -7.28
N PRO A 20 7.11 -2.88 -7.67
CA PRO A 20 5.95 -3.23 -6.86
C PRO A 20 5.82 -4.72 -6.58
N TYR A 21 6.07 -5.55 -7.59
CA TYR A 21 6.05 -7.01 -7.44
C TYR A 21 7.09 -7.49 -6.42
N PHE A 22 8.33 -6.97 -6.51
CA PHE A 22 9.40 -7.38 -5.60
C PHE A 22 9.13 -6.95 -4.17
N ILE A 23 8.51 -5.78 -3.98
CA ILE A 23 8.13 -5.30 -2.65
C ILE A 23 7.07 -6.21 -2.02
N ILE A 24 6.05 -6.60 -2.80
CA ILE A 24 5.02 -7.53 -2.32
C ILE A 24 5.66 -8.86 -1.89
N ASP A 25 6.56 -9.40 -2.71
CA ASP A 25 7.29 -10.62 -2.36
C ASP A 25 8.03 -10.49 -1.03
N LEU A 26 8.72 -9.38 -0.83
CA LEU A 26 9.46 -9.13 0.41
C LEU A 26 8.53 -8.99 1.61
N VAL A 27 7.41 -8.29 1.46
CA VAL A 27 6.42 -8.13 2.53
C VAL A 27 5.86 -9.48 2.95
N LEU A 28 5.61 -10.37 2.00
CA LEU A 28 5.08 -11.71 2.29
C LEU A 28 6.13 -12.65 2.88
N ALA A 29 7.42 -12.44 2.58
CA ALA A 29 8.50 -13.32 3.00
C ALA A 29 9.24 -12.86 4.26
N ASP A 30 9.30 -11.55 4.52
CA ASP A 30 10.11 -10.96 5.57
C ASP A 30 9.23 -10.47 6.73
N ASN A 31 9.30 -11.16 7.86
CA ASN A 31 8.49 -10.83 9.04
C ASN A 31 8.89 -9.51 9.71
N THR A 32 10.03 -8.92 9.35
CA THR A 32 10.43 -7.61 9.86
C THR A 32 9.71 -6.47 9.15
N LEU A 33 9.10 -6.74 7.99
CA LEU A 33 8.29 -5.79 7.26
C LEU A 33 6.82 -6.00 7.65
N GLN A 34 6.28 -5.08 8.45
CA GLN A 34 4.92 -5.17 8.95
C GLN A 34 3.99 -4.27 8.14
N LEU A 35 3.12 -4.88 7.34
CA LEU A 35 2.11 -4.14 6.58
C LEU A 35 1.02 -3.67 7.53
N CYS A 36 0.65 -2.39 7.45
CA CYS A 36 -0.44 -1.81 8.21
C CYS A 36 -1.64 -1.57 7.30
N ILE A 37 -2.83 -1.93 7.77
CA ILE A 37 -4.08 -1.69 7.06
C ILE A 37 -5.14 -1.14 8.02
N SER A 38 -6.15 -0.52 7.45
CA SER A 38 -7.42 -0.20 8.11
C SER A 38 -8.54 -0.94 7.36
N ASP A 39 -9.72 -1.02 7.95
CA ASP A 39 -10.88 -1.57 7.25
C ASP A 39 -11.15 -0.80 5.96
N GLN A 40 -11.01 0.52 6.01
CA GLN A 40 -11.24 1.39 4.86
C GLN A 40 -10.24 1.13 3.73
N LEU A 41 -8.95 1.03 4.05
CA LEU A 41 -7.93 0.76 3.05
C LEU A 41 -8.11 -0.63 2.44
N PHE A 42 -8.39 -1.63 3.27
CA PHE A 42 -8.59 -2.98 2.76
C PHE A 42 -9.83 -3.08 1.86
N ALA A 43 -10.90 -2.37 2.22
CA ALA A 43 -12.09 -2.28 1.36
C ALA A 43 -11.76 -1.64 0.01
N GLU A 44 -10.89 -0.63 -0.01
CA GLU A 44 -10.42 -0.03 -1.26
C GLU A 44 -9.60 -1.03 -2.09
N TYR A 45 -8.71 -1.80 -1.45
CA TYR A 45 -7.98 -2.86 -2.15
C TYR A 45 -8.95 -3.80 -2.86
N ILE A 46 -9.97 -4.29 -2.15
CA ILE A 46 -10.95 -5.21 -2.72
C ILE A 46 -11.70 -4.57 -3.89
N GLU A 47 -12.18 -3.35 -3.70
CA GLU A 47 -12.96 -2.64 -4.73
C GLU A 47 -12.14 -2.44 -6.01
N VAL A 48 -10.92 -1.91 -5.87
CA VAL A 48 -10.08 -1.60 -7.03
C VAL A 48 -9.64 -2.86 -7.75
N LEU A 49 -9.20 -3.89 -7.01
CA LEU A 49 -8.69 -5.12 -7.61
C LEU A 49 -9.77 -5.97 -8.26
N ASN A 50 -11.04 -5.69 -7.97
CA ASN A 50 -12.17 -6.39 -8.59
C ASN A 50 -12.74 -5.65 -9.81
N ARG A 51 -12.16 -4.51 -10.20
CA ARG A 51 -12.66 -3.76 -11.36
C ARG A 51 -12.54 -4.57 -12.64
N GLU A 52 -13.59 -4.51 -13.46
CA GLU A 52 -13.67 -5.29 -14.69
C GLU A 52 -12.58 -4.92 -15.69
N LYS A 53 -12.10 -3.68 -15.69
CA LYS A 53 -11.04 -3.25 -16.61
C LYS A 53 -9.75 -4.08 -16.51
N PHE A 54 -9.54 -4.79 -15.40
CA PHE A 54 -8.37 -5.64 -15.22
C PHE A 54 -8.58 -7.05 -15.77
N SER A 55 -9.77 -7.40 -16.25
CA SER A 55 -10.06 -8.71 -16.84
C SER A 55 -9.22 -9.02 -18.08
N LYS A 56 -8.69 -7.98 -18.74
CA LYS A 56 -7.81 -8.15 -19.90
C LYS A 56 -6.45 -8.76 -19.56
N PHE A 57 -6.07 -8.74 -18.28
CA PHE A 57 -4.82 -9.38 -17.83
C PHE A 57 -5.12 -10.80 -17.39
N SER A 58 -4.32 -11.74 -17.90
CA SER A 58 -4.54 -13.16 -17.63
C SER A 58 -4.50 -13.45 -16.13
N ASP A 59 -5.55 -14.13 -15.64
CA ASP A 59 -5.68 -14.56 -14.24
C ASP A 59 -5.61 -13.45 -13.20
N PHE A 60 -5.79 -12.19 -13.62
CA PHE A 60 -5.65 -11.05 -12.70
C PHE A 60 -6.55 -11.20 -11.47
N HIS A 61 -7.85 -11.42 -11.66
CA HIS A 61 -8.79 -11.48 -10.53
C HIS A 61 -8.52 -12.68 -9.62
N ALA A 62 -8.14 -13.82 -10.17
CA ALA A 62 -7.79 -15.01 -9.37
C ALA A 62 -6.53 -14.75 -8.53
N ARG A 63 -5.52 -14.13 -9.13
CA ARG A 63 -4.28 -13.79 -8.45
C ARG A 63 -4.50 -12.68 -7.41
N ALA A 64 -5.37 -11.72 -7.71
CA ALA A 64 -5.74 -10.68 -6.77
C ALA A 64 -6.39 -11.24 -5.51
N LEU A 65 -7.29 -12.22 -5.67
CA LEU A 65 -7.95 -12.86 -4.53
C LEU A 65 -6.93 -13.55 -3.61
N ILE A 66 -5.97 -14.25 -4.18
CA ILE A 66 -4.90 -14.90 -3.41
C ILE A 66 -4.05 -13.85 -2.70
N LEU A 67 -3.66 -12.79 -3.40
CA LEU A 67 -2.86 -11.71 -2.81
C LEU A 67 -3.59 -11.06 -1.63
N LEU A 68 -4.87 -10.74 -1.79
CA LEU A 68 -5.66 -10.12 -0.74
C LEU A 68 -5.74 -11.00 0.50
N ALA A 69 -5.95 -12.30 0.32
CA ALA A 69 -5.99 -13.26 1.43
C ALA A 69 -4.63 -13.31 2.15
N ASP A 70 -3.54 -13.36 1.40
CA ASP A 70 -2.18 -13.39 1.98
C ASP A 70 -1.87 -12.12 2.75
N LEU A 71 -2.20 -10.96 2.19
CA LEU A 71 -1.97 -9.67 2.86
C LEU A 71 -2.80 -9.54 4.13
N GLU A 72 -4.08 -9.93 4.07
CA GLU A 72 -4.95 -9.86 5.25
C GLU A 72 -4.41 -10.72 6.38
N GLY A 73 -3.91 -11.91 6.06
CA GLY A 73 -3.36 -12.82 7.06
C GLY A 73 -2.09 -12.33 7.74
N ARG A 74 -1.36 -11.40 7.11
CA ARG A 74 -0.09 -10.88 7.64
C ARG A 74 -0.19 -9.46 8.17
N ALA A 75 -1.18 -8.70 7.74
CA ALA A 75 -1.27 -7.29 8.05
C ALA A 75 -1.68 -7.02 9.50
N LEU A 76 -1.15 -5.93 10.04
CA LEU A 76 -1.62 -5.37 11.30
C LEU A 76 -2.78 -4.43 11.00
N LYS A 77 -3.92 -4.64 11.66
CA LYS A 77 -5.12 -3.84 11.45
C LYS A 77 -5.23 -2.75 12.49
N PHE A 78 -5.45 -1.52 12.03
CA PHE A 78 -5.62 -0.35 12.88
C PHE A 78 -6.95 0.33 12.59
N HIS A 79 -7.45 1.10 13.55
CA HIS A 79 -8.73 1.80 13.46
C HIS A 79 -8.50 3.30 13.68
N PRO A 80 -8.16 4.05 12.61
CA PRO A 80 -7.92 5.49 12.76
C PRO A 80 -9.17 6.20 13.29
N SER A 81 -8.96 7.07 14.29
CA SER A 81 -10.04 7.90 14.85
C SER A 81 -9.89 9.38 14.51
N ILE A 82 -8.76 9.75 13.91
CA ILE A 82 -8.47 11.12 13.50
C ILE A 82 -8.92 11.35 12.06
N LYS A 83 -9.20 12.60 11.73
CA LYS A 83 -9.54 12.99 10.36
C LYS A 83 -8.57 14.06 9.88
N ILE A 84 -7.94 13.79 8.74
CA ILE A 84 -6.93 14.67 8.14
C ILE A 84 -7.46 15.21 6.82
N ASP A 85 -7.25 16.50 6.59
CA ASP A 85 -7.65 17.18 5.36
C ASP A 85 -6.53 18.15 4.94
N VAL A 86 -5.37 17.58 4.55
CA VAL A 86 -4.20 18.35 4.14
C VAL A 86 -3.89 18.16 2.65
N ILE A 87 -4.49 17.17 2.01
CA ILE A 87 -4.38 16.90 0.57
C ILE A 87 -5.78 17.02 -0.02
N GLY A 88 -5.88 17.46 -1.26
CA GLY A 88 -7.18 17.58 -1.94
C GLY A 88 -7.87 16.27 -2.28
N ASP A 89 -7.20 15.13 -2.06
CA ASP A 89 -7.69 13.79 -2.38
C ASP A 89 -7.99 13.03 -1.09
N ASP A 90 -9.25 12.63 -0.89
CA ASP A 90 -9.68 11.92 0.33
C ASP A 90 -9.00 10.57 0.53
N PRO A 91 -8.84 9.70 -0.48
CA PRO A 91 -8.11 8.46 -0.29
C PRO A 91 -6.69 8.66 0.24
N ASP A 92 -5.98 9.68 -0.26
CA ASP A 92 -4.63 9.97 0.18
C ASP A 92 -4.60 10.49 1.62
N ASN A 93 -5.60 11.31 2.01
CA ASN A 93 -5.77 11.73 3.40
C ASN A 93 -5.99 10.52 4.32
N ARG A 94 -6.71 9.51 3.86
CA ARG A 94 -6.95 8.28 4.65
C ARG A 94 -5.65 7.50 4.85
N LEU A 95 -4.72 7.52 3.89
CA LEU A 95 -3.40 6.92 4.06
C LEU A 95 -2.61 7.63 5.16
N LEU A 96 -2.67 8.96 5.19
CA LEU A 96 -2.01 9.75 6.23
C LEU A 96 -2.60 9.50 7.61
N GLU A 97 -3.92 9.33 7.72
CA GLU A 97 -4.58 8.99 8.98
C GLU A 97 -4.10 7.64 9.51
N LEU A 98 -4.02 6.66 8.63
CA LEU A 98 -3.52 5.33 9.01
C LEU A 98 -2.05 5.41 9.43
N ALA A 99 -1.23 6.14 8.69
CA ALA A 99 0.19 6.31 8.99
C ALA A 99 0.40 6.93 10.38
N GLU A 100 -0.38 7.94 10.71
CA GLU A 100 -0.29 8.57 12.04
C GLU A 100 -0.75 7.61 13.14
N THR A 101 -1.81 6.85 12.89
CA THR A 101 -2.35 5.90 13.87
C THR A 101 -1.39 4.75 14.15
N CYS A 102 -0.76 4.19 13.12
CA CYS A 102 0.11 3.03 13.28
C CYS A 102 1.58 3.38 13.43
N HIS A 103 1.93 4.67 13.37
CA HIS A 103 3.32 5.14 13.39
C HIS A 103 4.13 4.46 12.28
N ALA A 104 3.61 4.52 11.05
CA ALA A 104 4.27 3.91 9.91
C ALA A 104 5.61 4.58 9.61
N ASP A 105 6.59 3.80 9.21
CA ASP A 105 7.87 4.31 8.74
C ASP A 105 7.76 4.81 7.30
N TYR A 106 6.96 4.12 6.48
CA TYR A 106 6.83 4.44 5.06
C TYR A 106 5.40 4.27 4.55
N ILE A 107 5.00 5.18 3.64
CA ILE A 107 3.90 4.96 2.70
C ILE A 107 4.55 4.73 1.34
N VAL A 108 4.29 3.58 0.73
CA VAL A 108 4.80 3.25 -0.60
C VAL A 108 3.68 3.49 -1.61
N THR A 109 3.92 4.37 -2.56
CA THR A 109 2.92 4.75 -3.57
C THR A 109 3.58 4.98 -4.93
N GLY A 110 2.89 4.58 -6.00
CA GLY A 110 3.30 4.91 -7.37
C GLY A 110 3.03 6.35 -7.76
N ASN A 111 2.26 7.09 -6.94
CA ASN A 111 1.82 8.46 -7.22
C ASN A 111 2.35 9.43 -6.16
N THR A 112 3.68 9.49 -5.98
CA THR A 112 4.28 10.39 -4.99
C THR A 112 3.93 11.86 -5.26
N ASN A 113 3.65 12.21 -6.51
CA ASN A 113 3.27 13.57 -6.89
C ASN A 113 1.89 13.99 -6.36
N ASP A 114 1.03 13.03 -5.99
CA ASP A 114 -0.28 13.35 -5.42
C ASP A 114 -0.16 13.84 -3.98
N PHE A 115 0.98 13.61 -3.35
CA PHE A 115 1.24 14.10 -2.00
C PHE A 115 1.97 15.44 -2.07
N THR A 116 1.56 16.39 -1.23
CA THR A 116 2.18 17.71 -1.18
C THR A 116 3.44 17.75 -0.32
N MET A 117 3.79 16.61 0.30
CA MET A 117 4.95 16.48 1.18
C MET A 117 5.67 15.15 0.89
N THR A 118 6.95 15.06 1.26
CA THR A 118 7.75 13.84 1.18
C THR A 118 7.79 13.09 2.52
N GLU A 119 7.31 13.72 3.58
CA GLU A 119 7.24 13.14 4.91
C GLU A 119 6.03 13.72 5.64
N TYR A 120 5.36 12.90 6.44
CA TYR A 120 4.25 13.32 7.28
C TYR A 120 4.39 12.68 8.67
N LYS A 121 4.73 13.51 9.68
CA LYS A 121 4.83 13.10 11.10
C LYS A 121 5.68 11.84 11.29
N GLY A 122 6.85 11.81 10.66
CA GLY A 122 7.79 10.71 10.78
C GLY A 122 7.60 9.58 9.77
N THR A 123 6.54 9.62 8.97
CA THR A 123 6.31 8.67 7.89
C THR A 123 6.85 9.24 6.58
N GLU A 124 7.78 8.57 5.94
CA GLU A 124 8.29 8.98 4.62
C GLU A 124 7.39 8.44 3.52
N ILE A 125 7.16 9.26 2.50
CA ILE A 125 6.33 8.90 1.34
C ILE A 125 7.28 8.62 0.19
N VAL A 126 7.33 7.37 -0.27
CA VAL A 126 8.34 6.90 -1.22
C VAL A 126 7.69 6.13 -2.36
N SER A 127 8.37 6.12 -3.52
CA SER A 127 7.99 5.27 -4.63
C SER A 127 8.42 3.82 -4.37
N PRO A 128 7.85 2.84 -5.09
CA PRO A 128 8.32 1.45 -4.99
C PRO A 128 9.81 1.30 -5.25
N LYS A 129 10.34 2.01 -6.24
CA LYS A 129 11.77 1.97 -6.55
C LYS A 129 12.60 2.49 -5.37
N GLU A 130 12.24 3.65 -4.83
CA GLU A 130 12.93 4.24 -3.70
C GLU A 130 12.92 3.31 -2.49
N PHE A 131 11.77 2.72 -2.19
CA PHE A 131 11.64 1.79 -1.07
C PHE A 131 12.49 0.54 -1.27
N PHE A 132 12.46 -0.03 -2.47
CA PHE A 132 13.26 -1.21 -2.80
C PHE A 132 14.76 -0.92 -2.64
N GLU A 133 15.21 0.25 -3.10
CA GLU A 133 16.61 0.66 -2.95
C GLU A 133 17.00 0.83 -1.48
N LEU A 134 16.11 1.38 -0.65
CA LEU A 134 16.33 1.52 0.79
C LEU A 134 16.53 0.16 1.46
N LEU A 135 15.77 -0.86 1.06
CA LEU A 135 15.88 -2.20 1.64
C LEU A 135 17.17 -2.90 1.25
N ASN A 136 17.81 -2.48 0.18
CA ASN A 136 19.04 -3.10 -0.34
C ASN A 136 20.31 -2.31 -0.04
N GLU A 137 20.23 -1.31 0.83
CA GLU A 137 21.41 -0.57 1.29
C GLU A 137 22.25 -1.38 2.28
#